data_5a79f5af6fbd59f6837bf4c4e297f6ca
#
_entry.id   5a79f5af6fbd59f6837bf4c4e297f6ca
#
_cell.length_a   1.000
_cell.length_b   1.000
_cell.length_c   1.000
_cell.angle_alpha   90.00
_cell.angle_beta   90.00
_cell.angle_gamma   90.00
#
_symmetry.space_group_name_H-M   'P 1'
#
loop_
_entity.id
_entity.type
_entity.pdbx_description
1 polymer ?
#
loop_
_entity_poly.entity_id
_entity_poly.type
_entity_poly.pdbx_seq_one_letter_code
_entity_poly.pdbx_strand_id
1 'polypeptide(L)'
;LLTKGNLRTEKGKCDLYKEDLFEHAQGSLFVVLPPQSLNENFDFDEGFKKSLHVYHEALRDQLFIAASRSYSGDDAKQLFRISQLAKQLRAPMVATNDVHYHHPDRRELQDVMTCVREKCTIHNAGFRLHHNAERYLKPNDEMLRLFRQYPDAIQQTRLIADACTFSLDQLKYRYP
;
A
#
# COMPACT_ATOMS: atom_id res chain seq x y z
N LEU A 1 11.60 -14.54 2.36
CA LEU A 1 10.28 -14.38 2.96
C LEU A 1 9.23 -15.19 2.22
N LEU A 2 8.91 -14.91 0.94
CA LEU A 2 7.87 -15.61 0.16
C LEU A 2 8.13 -17.12 0.06
N THR A 3 9.37 -17.55 -0.13
CA THR A 3 9.75 -18.97 -0.14
C THR A 3 9.33 -19.69 1.13
N LYS A 4 9.51 -19.05 2.30
CA LYS A 4 9.12 -19.61 3.59
C LYS A 4 7.60 -19.83 3.69
N GLY A 5 6.81 -18.85 3.22
CA GLY A 5 5.35 -18.95 3.18
C GLY A 5 4.85 -20.00 2.19
N ASN A 6 5.47 -20.09 1.01
CA ASN A 6 5.10 -21.09 -0.01
C ASN A 6 5.41 -22.54 0.43
N LEU A 7 6.50 -22.76 1.16
CA LEU A 7 6.89 -24.08 1.63
C LEU A 7 5.96 -24.65 2.73
N ARG A 8 5.14 -23.82 3.36
CA ARG A 8 4.16 -24.22 4.39
C ARG A 8 2.82 -24.63 3.82
N THR A 9 2.56 -24.34 2.57
CA THR A 9 1.23 -24.44 1.97
C THR A 9 1.24 -25.22 0.68
N GLU A 10 0.04 -25.55 0.20
CA GLU A 10 -0.14 -26.17 -1.12
C GLU A 10 0.23 -25.18 -2.23
N LYS A 11 0.54 -25.71 -3.41
CA LYS A 11 0.86 -24.93 -4.60
C LYS A 11 -0.21 -23.86 -4.88
N GLY A 12 0.23 -22.62 -5.00
CA GLY A 12 -0.63 -21.45 -5.25
C GLY A 12 -1.12 -20.73 -3.99
N LYS A 13 -0.72 -21.18 -2.79
CA LYS A 13 -0.97 -20.50 -1.52
C LYS A 13 0.36 -20.06 -0.89
N CYS A 14 0.30 -19.04 -0.04
CA CYS A 14 1.46 -18.52 0.68
C CYS A 14 1.01 -17.97 2.04
N ASP A 15 1.36 -18.66 3.12
CA ASP A 15 1.05 -18.23 4.48
C ASP A 15 2.28 -17.64 5.15
N LEU A 16 2.19 -16.35 5.49
CA LEU A 16 3.23 -15.59 6.19
C LEU A 16 2.73 -15.12 7.54
N TYR A 17 3.58 -15.27 8.54
CA TYR A 17 3.34 -14.75 9.88
C TYR A 17 4.21 -13.50 10.13
N LYS A 18 3.84 -12.71 11.16
CA LYS A 18 4.58 -11.50 11.53
C LYS A 18 6.04 -11.79 11.84
N GLU A 19 6.29 -12.89 12.53
CA GLU A 19 7.63 -13.36 12.91
C GLU A 19 8.52 -13.61 11.67
N ASP A 20 7.94 -14.17 10.61
CA ASP A 20 8.67 -14.39 9.35
C ASP A 20 9.12 -13.08 8.71
N LEU A 21 8.22 -12.07 8.76
CA LEU A 21 8.53 -10.75 8.24
C LEU A 21 9.65 -10.10 9.05
N PHE A 22 9.59 -10.18 10.38
CA PHE A 22 10.60 -9.59 11.24
C PHE A 22 11.97 -10.25 11.09
N GLU A 23 12.00 -11.57 10.94
CA GLU A 23 13.22 -12.35 10.69
C GLU A 23 13.92 -11.94 9.37
N HIS A 24 13.12 -11.55 8.36
CA HIS A 24 13.59 -11.20 7.02
C HIS A 24 13.54 -9.69 6.72
N ALA A 25 13.47 -8.84 7.75
CA ALA A 25 13.30 -7.40 7.57
C ALA A 25 14.58 -6.67 7.14
N GLN A 26 15.74 -7.24 7.39
CA GLN A 26 17.01 -6.59 7.10
C GLN A 26 17.14 -6.20 5.62
N GLY A 27 17.49 -4.95 5.35
CA GLY A 27 17.68 -4.41 4.00
C GLY A 27 16.39 -4.13 3.22
N SER A 28 15.23 -4.18 3.90
CA SER A 28 13.94 -3.88 3.29
C SER A 28 13.29 -2.65 3.92
N LEU A 29 12.48 -1.94 3.15
CA LEU A 29 11.58 -0.89 3.63
C LEU A 29 10.14 -1.38 3.54
N PHE A 30 9.33 -1.02 4.52
CA PHE A 30 7.96 -1.50 4.66
C PHE A 30 6.98 -0.35 4.60
N VAL A 31 5.96 -0.48 3.77
CA VAL A 31 4.88 0.49 3.65
C VAL A 31 3.58 -0.18 4.07
N VAL A 32 3.04 0.23 5.21
CA VAL A 32 1.74 -0.26 5.69
C VAL A 32 0.63 0.42 4.91
N LEU A 33 -0.29 -0.38 4.39
CA LEU A 33 -1.52 0.09 3.76
C LEU A 33 -2.63 0.15 4.82
N PRO A 34 -3.09 1.34 5.24
CA PRO A 34 -4.19 1.45 6.18
C PRO A 34 -5.51 0.91 5.60
N PRO A 35 -6.47 0.50 6.45
CA PRO A 35 -7.81 0.17 6.01
C PRO A 35 -8.45 1.31 5.19
N GLN A 36 -9.23 0.95 4.18
CA GLN A 36 -9.86 1.93 3.29
C GLN A 36 -11.02 2.69 3.94
N SER A 37 -11.56 2.19 5.03
CA SER A 37 -12.66 2.81 5.77
C SER A 37 -12.29 3.10 7.22
N LEU A 38 -12.83 4.17 7.74
CA LEU A 38 -12.82 4.49 9.16
C LEU A 38 -14.08 3.91 9.82
N ASN A 39 -14.01 3.71 11.15
CA ASN A 39 -15.15 3.29 11.95
C ASN A 39 -16.16 4.44 12.15
N GLU A 40 -17.23 4.19 12.89
CA GLU A 40 -18.30 5.16 13.19
C GLU A 40 -17.80 6.44 13.89
N ASN A 41 -16.67 6.35 14.59
CA ASN A 41 -16.02 7.49 15.26
C ASN A 41 -15.00 8.21 14.33
N PHE A 42 -15.02 7.92 13.05
CA PHE A 42 -14.05 8.43 12.07
C PHE A 42 -12.60 8.16 12.48
N ASP A 43 -12.33 6.96 13.01
CA ASP A 43 -10.99 6.53 13.38
C ASP A 43 -10.71 5.12 12.84
N PHE A 44 -9.45 4.72 12.84
CA PHE A 44 -9.08 3.33 12.57
C PHE A 44 -9.48 2.44 13.74
N ASP A 45 -9.82 1.19 13.47
CA ASP A 45 -10.13 0.24 14.51
C ASP A 45 -8.92 -0.06 15.41
N GLU A 46 -9.19 -0.49 16.64
CA GLU A 46 -8.16 -0.76 17.63
C GLU A 46 -7.26 -1.96 17.24
N GLY A 47 -7.79 -2.92 16.49
CA GLY A 47 -7.03 -4.07 15.99
C GLY A 47 -5.94 -3.64 15.02
N PHE A 48 -6.28 -2.74 14.08
CA PHE A 48 -5.30 -2.15 13.18
C PHE A 48 -4.24 -1.33 13.93
N LYS A 49 -4.65 -0.45 14.85
CA LYS A 49 -3.72 0.39 15.61
C LYS A 49 -2.75 -0.44 16.46
N LYS A 50 -3.26 -1.48 17.14
CA LYS A 50 -2.42 -2.43 17.89
C LYS A 50 -1.43 -3.18 16.98
N SER A 51 -1.90 -3.66 15.84
CA SER A 51 -1.03 -4.34 14.87
C SER A 51 0.05 -3.41 14.32
N LEU A 52 -0.33 -2.18 13.98
CA LEU A 52 0.62 -1.17 13.50
C LEU A 52 1.70 -0.85 14.53
N HIS A 53 1.33 -0.79 15.82
CA HIS A 53 2.29 -0.57 16.90
C HIS A 53 3.32 -1.71 17.00
N VAL A 54 2.88 -2.96 16.90
CA VAL A 54 3.77 -4.14 16.88
C VAL A 54 4.75 -4.08 15.70
N TYR A 55 4.26 -3.73 14.51
CA TYR A 55 5.12 -3.55 13.33
C TYR A 55 6.13 -2.40 13.54
N HIS A 56 5.68 -1.29 14.11
CA HIS A 56 6.56 -0.15 14.37
C HIS A 56 7.67 -0.49 15.38
N GLU A 57 7.36 -1.21 16.46
CA GLU A 57 8.36 -1.65 17.45
C GLU A 57 9.43 -2.54 16.83
N ALA A 58 9.04 -3.43 15.91
CA ALA A 58 9.94 -4.38 15.26
C ALA A 58 10.76 -3.74 14.12
N LEU A 59 10.13 -2.87 13.32
CA LEU A 59 10.71 -2.35 12.07
C LEU A 59 11.28 -0.92 12.19
N ARG A 60 10.84 -0.16 13.19
CA ARG A 60 11.32 1.21 13.50
C ARG A 60 11.42 2.10 12.25
N ASP A 61 12.63 2.56 11.93
CA ASP A 61 12.90 3.51 10.84
C ASP A 61 12.66 2.92 9.42
N GLN A 62 12.40 1.63 9.31
CA GLN A 62 12.08 0.96 8.05
C GLN A 62 10.59 1.00 7.73
N LEU A 63 9.72 1.49 8.65
CA LEU A 63 8.28 1.48 8.50
C LEU A 63 7.74 2.84 8.07
N PHE A 64 6.93 2.83 7.01
CA PHE A 64 6.19 3.97 6.49
C PHE A 64 4.69 3.66 6.48
N ILE A 65 3.85 4.69 6.50
CA ILE A 65 2.40 4.54 6.43
C ILE A 65 1.90 5.15 5.12
N ALA A 66 1.32 4.32 4.26
CA ALA A 66 0.78 4.78 2.98
C ALA A 66 -0.40 5.73 3.17
N ALA A 67 -0.45 6.76 2.36
CA ALA A 67 -1.57 7.67 2.26
C ALA A 67 -1.97 7.82 0.81
N SER A 68 -3.23 7.59 0.48
CA SER A 68 -3.76 7.73 -0.88
C SER A 68 -4.93 8.70 -0.91
N ARG A 69 -5.18 9.27 -2.07
CA ARG A 69 -6.32 10.15 -2.31
C ARG A 69 -7.04 9.70 -3.59
N SER A 70 -8.10 8.94 -3.41
CA SER A 70 -8.84 8.28 -4.50
C SER A 70 -10.23 8.86 -4.77
N TYR A 71 -10.55 10.01 -4.16
CA TYR A 71 -11.88 10.65 -4.24
C TYR A 71 -13.01 9.72 -3.80
N SER A 72 -12.78 8.99 -2.71
CA SER A 72 -13.77 8.08 -2.10
C SER A 72 -14.82 8.80 -1.23
N GLY A 73 -14.67 10.12 -1.04
CA GLY A 73 -15.55 10.94 -0.18
C GLY A 73 -14.94 11.20 1.20
N ASP A 74 -14.24 10.25 1.79
CA ASP A 74 -13.65 10.36 3.14
C ASP A 74 -12.13 10.60 3.15
N ASP A 75 -11.52 10.84 1.97
CA ASP A 75 -10.07 10.99 1.84
C ASP A 75 -9.46 12.01 2.82
N ALA A 76 -10.13 13.16 3.04
CA ALA A 76 -9.61 14.18 3.95
C ALA A 76 -9.55 13.70 5.40
N LYS A 77 -10.57 12.95 5.84
CA LYS A 77 -10.62 12.36 7.18
C LYS A 77 -9.56 11.28 7.34
N GLN A 78 -9.44 10.41 6.33
CA GLN A 78 -8.41 9.35 6.32
C GLN A 78 -7.00 9.93 6.35
N LEU A 79 -6.68 10.90 5.49
CA LEU A 79 -5.38 11.56 5.49
C LEU A 79 -5.06 12.22 6.83
N PHE A 80 -6.05 12.87 7.44
CA PHE A 80 -5.90 13.43 8.78
C PHE A 80 -5.56 12.36 9.80
N ARG A 81 -6.31 11.24 9.85
CA ARG A 81 -6.07 10.14 10.80
C ARG A 81 -4.71 9.47 10.57
N ILE A 82 -4.34 9.24 9.30
CA ILE A 82 -3.00 8.72 8.96
C ILE A 82 -1.92 9.68 9.46
N SER A 83 -2.08 10.99 9.27
CA SER A 83 -1.10 11.97 9.74
C SER A 83 -0.97 11.99 11.26
N GLN A 84 -2.05 11.77 12.02
CA GLN A 84 -2.01 11.67 13.48
C GLN A 84 -1.25 10.40 13.89
N LEU A 85 -1.57 9.24 13.31
CA LEU A 85 -0.86 7.98 13.58
C LEU A 85 0.63 8.08 13.24
N ALA A 86 0.96 8.67 12.10
CA ALA A 86 2.34 8.89 11.67
C ALA A 86 3.14 9.70 12.70
N LYS A 87 2.54 10.77 13.25
CA LYS A 87 3.15 11.59 14.30
C LYS A 87 3.28 10.83 15.62
N GLN A 88 2.24 10.12 16.05
CA GLN A 88 2.23 9.37 17.31
C GLN A 88 3.30 8.27 17.31
N LEU A 89 3.43 7.54 16.22
CA LEU A 89 4.38 6.45 16.08
C LEU A 89 5.77 6.91 15.61
N ARG A 90 5.93 8.15 15.16
CA ARG A 90 7.12 8.63 14.47
C ARG A 90 7.46 7.79 13.22
N ALA A 91 6.43 7.24 12.57
CA ALA A 91 6.53 6.49 11.31
C ALA A 91 6.11 7.41 10.17
N PRO A 92 6.99 7.77 9.21
CA PRO A 92 6.66 8.75 8.20
C PRO A 92 5.49 8.33 7.31
N MET A 93 4.60 9.28 7.00
CA MET A 93 3.55 9.11 6.01
C MET A 93 4.15 9.23 4.61
N VAL A 94 3.84 8.32 3.70
CA VAL A 94 4.26 8.33 2.30
C VAL A 94 3.07 8.45 1.36
N ALA A 95 3.17 9.37 0.39
CA ALA A 95 2.14 9.54 -0.62
C ALA A 95 2.13 8.36 -1.60
N THR A 96 0.97 7.75 -1.77
CA THR A 96 0.73 6.66 -2.72
C THR A 96 -0.52 6.94 -3.53
N ASN A 97 -0.78 6.14 -4.57
CA ASN A 97 -1.98 6.30 -5.38
C ASN A 97 -2.73 4.99 -5.65
N ASP A 98 -2.34 3.89 -5.00
CA ASP A 98 -2.96 2.56 -5.19
C ASP A 98 -3.21 2.26 -6.68
N VAL A 99 -2.14 2.32 -7.47
CA VAL A 99 -2.18 2.29 -8.95
C VAL A 99 -2.57 0.91 -9.45
N HIS A 100 -3.61 0.83 -10.28
CA HIS A 100 -4.07 -0.37 -10.96
C HIS A 100 -3.85 -0.31 -12.48
N TYR A 101 -3.70 0.89 -13.05
CA TYR A 101 -3.49 1.11 -14.48
C TYR A 101 -2.70 2.41 -14.72
N HIS A 102 -2.08 2.51 -15.89
CA HIS A 102 -1.22 3.64 -16.22
C HIS A 102 -1.99 4.89 -16.71
N HIS A 103 -3.20 4.73 -17.22
CA HIS A 103 -4.04 5.81 -17.73
C HIS A 103 -5.51 5.58 -17.35
N PRO A 104 -6.33 6.63 -17.10
CA PRO A 104 -7.74 6.49 -16.70
C PRO A 104 -8.57 5.66 -17.66
N ASP A 105 -8.32 5.74 -18.96
CA ASP A 105 -9.04 4.98 -20.00
C ASP A 105 -8.86 3.45 -19.87
N ARG A 106 -7.87 3.00 -19.10
CA ARG A 106 -7.64 1.57 -18.84
C ARG A 106 -8.50 1.02 -17.70
N ARG A 107 -9.33 1.85 -17.09
CA ARG A 107 -10.29 1.40 -16.08
C ARG A 107 -11.21 0.31 -16.60
N GLU A 108 -11.74 0.44 -17.82
CA GLU A 108 -12.64 -0.56 -18.40
C GLU A 108 -11.99 -1.96 -18.45
N LEU A 109 -10.70 -2.03 -18.83
CA LEU A 109 -9.95 -3.28 -18.80
C LEU A 109 -9.82 -3.84 -17.37
N GLN A 110 -9.55 -2.99 -16.39
CA GLN A 110 -9.49 -3.38 -14.99
C GLN A 110 -10.83 -3.93 -14.50
N ASP A 111 -11.94 -3.31 -14.89
CA ASP A 111 -13.29 -3.74 -14.55
C ASP A 111 -13.57 -5.15 -15.12
N VAL A 112 -13.19 -5.40 -16.38
CA VAL A 112 -13.29 -6.73 -17.01
C VAL A 112 -12.43 -7.76 -16.26
N MET A 113 -11.19 -7.44 -15.93
CA MET A 113 -10.30 -8.34 -15.17
C MET A 113 -10.87 -8.63 -13.78
N THR A 114 -11.48 -7.65 -13.13
CA THR A 114 -12.19 -7.84 -11.85
C THR A 114 -13.35 -8.79 -12.02
N CYS A 115 -14.17 -8.63 -13.05
CA CYS A 115 -15.28 -9.54 -13.35
C CYS A 115 -14.82 -10.98 -13.59
N VAL A 116 -13.70 -11.18 -14.29
CA VAL A 116 -13.11 -12.51 -14.49
C VAL A 116 -12.69 -13.13 -13.16
N ARG A 117 -11.99 -12.38 -12.31
CA ARG A 117 -11.56 -12.83 -10.97
C ARG A 117 -12.74 -13.19 -10.08
N GLU A 118 -13.75 -12.33 -10.05
CA GLU A 118 -14.96 -12.48 -9.21
C GLU A 118 -16.01 -13.42 -9.82
N LYS A 119 -15.73 -13.98 -11.02
CA LYS A 119 -16.64 -14.87 -11.76
C LYS A 119 -18.04 -14.25 -11.96
N CYS A 120 -18.08 -12.98 -12.32
CA CYS A 120 -19.30 -12.23 -12.57
C CYS A 120 -19.25 -11.54 -13.94
N THR A 121 -20.38 -10.95 -14.37
CA THR A 121 -20.43 -10.11 -15.57
C THR A 121 -20.37 -8.63 -15.20
N ILE A 122 -20.04 -7.77 -16.16
CA ILE A 122 -20.00 -6.33 -15.95
C ILE A 122 -21.37 -5.79 -15.49
N HIS A 123 -22.46 -6.40 -15.93
CA HIS A 123 -23.82 -5.97 -15.59
C HIS A 123 -24.24 -6.31 -14.15
N ASN A 124 -23.62 -7.30 -13.53
CA ASN A 124 -23.95 -7.72 -12.17
C ASN A 124 -22.76 -7.56 -11.18
N ALA A 125 -21.69 -6.90 -11.62
CA ALA A 125 -20.51 -6.67 -10.79
C ALA A 125 -20.80 -5.72 -9.61
N GLY A 126 -21.61 -4.68 -9.82
CA GLY A 126 -22.01 -3.74 -8.78
C GLY A 126 -20.81 -3.13 -8.04
N PHE A 127 -20.85 -3.18 -6.71
CA PHE A 127 -19.80 -2.62 -5.84
C PHE A 127 -18.47 -3.41 -5.81
N ARG A 128 -18.33 -4.48 -6.59
CA ARG A 128 -17.05 -5.15 -6.78
C ARG A 128 -16.08 -4.33 -7.65
N LEU A 129 -16.63 -3.40 -8.42
CA LEU A 129 -15.85 -2.47 -9.24
C LEU A 129 -15.49 -1.22 -8.45
N HIS A 130 -14.35 -0.61 -8.77
CA HIS A 130 -14.01 0.69 -8.22
C HIS A 130 -14.99 1.77 -8.69
N HIS A 131 -15.37 2.69 -7.80
CA HIS A 131 -16.40 3.71 -8.07
C HIS A 131 -15.91 4.83 -9.01
N ASN A 132 -14.61 4.97 -9.24
CA ASN A 132 -14.02 5.97 -10.13
C ASN A 132 -12.76 5.46 -10.83
N ALA A 133 -12.15 6.26 -11.70
CA ALA A 133 -10.95 5.94 -12.47
C ALA A 133 -9.66 6.53 -11.85
N GLU A 134 -9.66 6.85 -10.55
CA GLU A 134 -8.56 7.59 -9.91
C GLU A 134 -7.30 6.76 -9.61
N ARG A 135 -7.36 5.44 -9.82
CA ARG A 135 -6.23 4.52 -9.53
C ARG A 135 -5.26 4.39 -10.71
N TYR A 136 -4.98 5.50 -11.39
CA TYR A 136 -4.01 5.55 -12.48
C TYR A 136 -2.68 6.12 -12.02
N LEU A 137 -1.63 5.90 -12.81
CA LEU A 137 -0.30 6.45 -12.56
C LEU A 137 -0.32 7.96 -12.81
N LYS A 138 -0.50 8.74 -11.74
CA LYS A 138 -0.61 10.19 -11.80
C LYS A 138 0.76 10.84 -12.07
N PRO A 139 0.79 11.92 -12.85
CA PRO A 139 2.00 12.73 -13.03
C PRO A 139 2.35 13.46 -11.72
N ASN A 140 3.59 13.91 -11.61
CA ASN A 140 4.15 14.48 -10.38
C ASN A 140 3.42 15.73 -9.91
N ASP A 141 3.06 16.63 -10.82
CA ASP A 141 2.30 17.85 -10.54
C ASP A 141 0.93 17.56 -9.92
N GLU A 142 0.24 16.52 -10.42
CA GLU A 142 -1.03 16.09 -9.86
C GLU A 142 -0.84 15.49 -8.44
N MET A 143 0.19 14.70 -8.21
CA MET A 143 0.49 14.20 -6.86
C MET A 143 0.81 15.33 -5.90
N LEU A 144 1.59 16.32 -6.32
CA LEU A 144 1.87 17.54 -5.52
C LEU A 144 0.59 18.31 -5.18
N ARG A 145 -0.34 18.44 -6.14
CA ARG A 145 -1.65 19.07 -5.94
C ARG A 145 -2.50 18.30 -4.91
N LEU A 146 -2.57 16.99 -5.04
CA LEU A 146 -3.35 16.12 -4.15
C LEU A 146 -2.84 16.16 -2.70
N PHE A 147 -1.53 16.18 -2.53
CA PHE A 147 -0.88 16.17 -1.22
C PHE A 147 -0.38 17.52 -0.75
N ARG A 148 -0.90 18.64 -1.29
CA ARG A 148 -0.48 20.03 -0.93
C ARG A 148 -0.50 20.32 0.57
N GLN A 149 -1.36 19.64 1.34
CA GLN A 149 -1.44 19.78 2.80
C GLN A 149 -0.45 18.88 3.54
N TYR A 150 0.18 17.94 2.84
CA TYR A 150 1.11 16.95 3.37
C TYR A 150 2.36 16.84 2.47
N PRO A 151 3.10 17.95 2.25
CA PRO A 151 4.23 17.93 1.32
C PRO A 151 5.33 16.96 1.73
N ASP A 152 5.52 16.74 3.03
CA ASP A 152 6.49 15.76 3.54
C ASP A 152 6.19 14.34 3.06
N ALA A 153 4.91 13.98 2.85
CA ALA A 153 4.55 12.66 2.34
C ALA A 153 5.04 12.43 0.90
N ILE A 154 5.13 13.49 0.09
CA ILE A 154 5.74 13.43 -1.25
C ILE A 154 7.26 13.30 -1.14
N GLN A 155 7.91 14.00 -0.21
CA GLN A 155 9.35 13.87 -0.02
C GLN A 155 9.74 12.45 0.38
N GLN A 156 8.92 11.76 1.18
CA GLN A 156 9.17 10.36 1.57
C GLN A 156 9.21 9.42 0.36
N THR A 157 8.45 9.68 -0.72
CA THR A 157 8.53 8.86 -1.94
C THR A 157 9.94 8.91 -2.55
N ARG A 158 10.55 10.09 -2.55
CA ARG A 158 11.91 10.27 -3.07
C ARG A 158 12.93 9.58 -2.16
N LEU A 159 12.82 9.75 -0.85
CA LEU A 159 13.72 9.10 0.12
C LEU A 159 13.68 7.59 0.02
N ILE A 160 12.50 6.99 -0.13
CA ILE A 160 12.34 5.55 -0.35
C ILE A 160 12.99 5.13 -1.66
N ALA A 161 12.74 5.86 -2.75
CA ALA A 161 13.32 5.56 -4.06
C ALA A 161 14.85 5.62 -4.04
N ASP A 162 15.42 6.64 -3.41
CA ASP A 162 16.87 6.83 -3.29
C ASP A 162 17.52 5.77 -2.38
N ALA A 163 16.79 5.23 -1.39
CA ALA A 163 17.24 4.16 -0.51
C ALA A 163 17.19 2.76 -1.18
N CYS A 164 16.37 2.59 -2.22
CA CYS A 164 16.26 1.34 -2.98
C CYS A 164 17.40 1.23 -4.00
N THR A 165 18.55 0.72 -3.58
CA THR A 165 19.77 0.61 -4.40
C THR A 165 20.00 -0.76 -5.04
N PHE A 166 19.14 -1.74 -4.75
CA PHE A 166 19.24 -3.08 -5.31
C PHE A 166 18.99 -3.08 -6.83
N SER A 167 19.86 -3.75 -7.59
CA SER A 167 19.70 -4.02 -9.03
C SER A 167 19.78 -5.53 -9.28
N LEU A 168 18.96 -6.01 -10.23
CA LEU A 168 19.03 -7.40 -10.69
C LEU A 168 20.41 -7.78 -11.26
N ASP A 169 21.17 -6.82 -11.77
CA ASP A 169 22.54 -7.02 -12.27
C ASP A 169 23.51 -7.46 -11.17
N GLN A 170 23.17 -7.27 -9.89
CA GLN A 170 23.95 -7.73 -8.74
C GLN A 170 23.77 -9.24 -8.49
N LEU A 171 22.76 -9.87 -9.10
CA LEU A 171 22.51 -11.30 -8.95
C LEU A 171 23.49 -12.08 -9.83
N LYS A 172 24.42 -12.79 -9.19
CA LYS A 172 25.34 -13.72 -9.88
C LYS A 172 24.78 -15.14 -9.76
N TYR A 173 24.24 -15.65 -10.87
CA TYR A 173 23.83 -17.05 -10.93
C TYR A 173 25.07 -17.90 -11.19
N ARG A 174 25.37 -18.82 -10.28
CA ARG A 174 26.30 -19.93 -10.54
C ARG A 174 25.48 -21.14 -10.93
N TYR A 175 25.47 -21.45 -12.21
CA TYR A 175 24.95 -22.74 -12.67
C TYR A 175 25.98 -23.82 -12.35
N PRO A 176 25.54 -25.02 -11.89
CA PRO A 176 26.45 -26.16 -11.70
C PRO A 176 27.04 -26.64 -13.00
#